data_70cc465adea05317a23a9b3ef3c82004
#
_entry.id   70cc465adea05317a23a9b3ef3c82004
#
_cell.length_a   1.000
_cell.length_b   1.000
_cell.length_c   1.000
_cell.angle_alpha   90.00
_cell.angle_beta   90.00
_cell.angle_gamma   90.00
#
_symmetry.space_group_name_H-M   'P 1'
#
loop_
_entity.id
_entity.type
_entity.pdbx_description
1 polymer ?
#
loop_
_entity_poly.entity_id
_entity_poly.type
_entity_poly.pdbx_seq_one_letter_code
_entity_poly.pdbx_strand_id
1 'polypeptide(L)'
;MSKPEDERKIETKVVLVIDICSSSEIMEDLLRTQDIVKWRNLLITWKEYLVEESRKLDFEVYKFIGDGWILLFDTEYNGKRLLDFLVDLSKKFEMEFKDSIYPYLEKPLDIDGLTFGMDSGRLVFIEMMDRQEYVGRAINVAARLQGTIEDTDISAGYRVMISNMLFQRMKDELNHFHPEPVKRRLKI
;
A
#
# COMPACT_ATOMS: atom_id res chain seq x y z
N MET A 1 14.34 -32.86 16.32
CA MET A 1 13.33 -33.19 15.31
C MET A 1 13.20 -31.96 14.39
N SER A 2 13.59 -32.08 13.13
CA SER A 2 13.40 -31.01 12.14
C SER A 2 11.90 -30.83 11.91
N LYS A 3 11.41 -29.58 11.98
CA LYS A 3 10.02 -29.27 11.57
C LYS A 3 9.78 -29.80 10.16
N PRO A 4 8.59 -30.33 9.86
CA PRO A 4 8.26 -30.76 8.50
C PRO A 4 8.55 -29.62 7.50
N GLU A 5 8.95 -29.95 6.30
CA GLU A 5 9.31 -28.97 5.24
C GLU A 5 8.17 -28.01 4.92
N ASP A 6 6.92 -28.45 5.08
CA ASP A 6 5.71 -27.64 4.90
C ASP A 6 5.53 -26.53 5.96
N GLU A 7 6.01 -26.70 7.19
CA GLU A 7 5.92 -25.65 8.23
C GLU A 7 6.89 -24.48 7.99
N ARG A 8 7.93 -24.67 7.18
CA ARG A 8 8.89 -23.59 6.82
C ARG A 8 8.35 -22.62 5.77
N LYS A 9 7.21 -22.95 5.18
CA LYS A 9 6.58 -22.15 4.12
C LYS A 9 5.44 -21.28 4.62
N ILE A 10 5.25 -21.14 5.94
CA ILE A 10 4.18 -20.33 6.53
C ILE A 10 4.79 -19.26 7.42
N GLU A 11 4.52 -18.00 7.08
CA GLU A 11 4.94 -16.84 7.85
C GLU A 11 3.74 -16.00 8.28
N THR A 12 3.84 -15.31 9.40
CA THR A 12 2.84 -14.33 9.78
C THR A 12 3.41 -12.94 9.52
N LYS A 13 2.71 -12.15 8.70
CA LYS A 13 3.15 -10.80 8.31
C LYS A 13 2.04 -9.78 8.53
N VAL A 14 2.44 -8.53 8.64
CA VAL A 14 1.57 -7.38 8.38
C VAL A 14 1.65 -7.09 6.89
N VAL A 15 0.51 -7.02 6.26
CA VAL A 15 0.36 -6.73 4.83
C VAL A 15 -0.14 -5.31 4.68
N LEU A 16 0.55 -4.53 3.89
CA LEU A 16 0.17 -3.19 3.46
C LEU A 16 -0.04 -3.20 1.94
N VAL A 17 -1.23 -2.82 1.50
CA VAL A 17 -1.53 -2.54 0.09
C VAL A 17 -1.59 -1.03 -0.10
N ILE A 18 -0.88 -0.54 -1.10
CA ILE A 18 -0.82 0.87 -1.50
C ILE A 18 -1.41 0.98 -2.89
N ASP A 19 -2.17 2.04 -3.12
CA ASP A 19 -2.75 2.36 -4.43
C ASP A 19 -2.73 3.85 -4.68
N ILE A 20 -2.62 4.26 -5.95
CA ILE A 20 -2.61 5.67 -6.36
C ILE A 20 -4.02 6.11 -6.74
N CYS A 21 -4.50 7.18 -6.10
CA CYS A 21 -5.81 7.75 -6.43
C CYS A 21 -5.86 8.25 -7.87
N SER A 22 -7.03 8.10 -8.51
CA SER A 22 -7.29 8.60 -9.87
C SER A 22 -6.30 8.10 -10.94
N SER A 23 -5.60 7.01 -10.71
CA SER A 23 -4.56 6.51 -11.61
C SER A 23 -5.03 6.28 -13.04
N SER A 24 -6.24 5.77 -13.22
CA SER A 24 -6.85 5.56 -14.54
C SER A 24 -7.08 6.88 -15.28
N GLU A 25 -7.59 7.90 -14.57
CA GLU A 25 -7.82 9.24 -15.13
C GLU A 25 -6.49 9.91 -15.52
N ILE A 26 -5.48 9.79 -14.64
CA ILE A 26 -4.13 10.29 -14.89
C ILE A 26 -3.55 9.66 -16.16
N MET A 27 -3.62 8.32 -16.27
CA MET A 27 -3.11 7.60 -17.44
C MET A 27 -3.83 7.99 -18.72
N GLU A 28 -5.17 8.11 -18.69
CA GLU A 28 -5.97 8.52 -19.85
C GLU A 28 -5.60 9.96 -20.30
N ASP A 29 -5.41 10.86 -19.35
CA ASP A 29 -5.04 12.24 -19.65
C ASP A 29 -3.62 12.32 -20.25
N LEU A 30 -2.64 11.66 -19.64
CA LEU A 30 -1.26 11.59 -20.13
C LEU A 30 -1.12 10.86 -21.48
N LEU A 31 -1.99 9.90 -21.79
CA LEU A 31 -2.06 9.28 -23.11
C LEU A 31 -2.54 10.28 -24.16
N ARG A 32 -3.53 11.10 -23.82
CA ARG A 32 -4.10 12.12 -24.70
C ARG A 32 -3.10 13.24 -25.00
N THR A 33 -2.35 13.67 -24.01
CA THR A 33 -1.28 14.69 -24.12
C THR A 33 0.02 14.14 -24.72
N GLN A 34 0.13 12.83 -24.95
CA GLN A 34 1.33 12.12 -25.38
C GLN A 34 2.47 12.12 -24.32
N ASP A 35 2.14 12.36 -23.07
CA ASP A 35 3.08 12.44 -21.94
C ASP A 35 3.10 11.18 -21.04
N ILE A 36 2.56 10.06 -21.52
CA ILE A 36 2.47 8.79 -20.75
C ILE A 36 3.82 8.32 -20.17
N VAL A 37 4.93 8.74 -20.76
CA VAL A 37 6.28 8.48 -20.25
C VAL A 37 6.48 9.05 -18.85
N LYS A 38 5.79 10.12 -18.48
CA LYS A 38 5.84 10.73 -17.15
C LYS A 38 5.29 9.77 -16.10
N TRP A 39 4.15 9.11 -16.40
CA TRP A 39 3.57 8.09 -15.53
C TRP A 39 4.53 6.92 -15.29
N ARG A 40 5.07 6.37 -16.38
CA ARG A 40 6.07 5.31 -16.27
C ARG A 40 7.26 5.72 -15.40
N ASN A 41 7.78 6.93 -15.57
CA ASN A 41 8.93 7.42 -14.80
C ASN A 41 8.56 7.59 -13.32
N LEU A 42 7.38 8.13 -13.00
CA LEU A 42 6.88 8.21 -11.62
C LEU A 42 6.87 6.84 -10.95
N LEU A 43 6.29 5.81 -11.61
CA LEU A 43 6.22 4.45 -11.06
C LEU A 43 7.61 3.84 -10.84
N ILE A 44 8.58 4.11 -11.72
CA ILE A 44 9.97 3.63 -11.56
C ILE A 44 10.63 4.32 -10.37
N THR A 45 10.57 5.65 -10.29
CA THR A 45 11.12 6.45 -9.19
C THR A 45 10.52 6.00 -7.86
N TRP A 46 9.22 5.75 -7.83
CA TRP A 46 8.50 5.29 -6.66
C TRP A 46 8.93 3.90 -6.19
N LYS A 47 9.10 2.97 -7.14
CA LYS A 47 9.67 1.65 -6.84
C LYS A 47 11.07 1.76 -6.23
N GLU A 48 11.93 2.57 -6.82
CA GLU A 48 13.30 2.76 -6.32
C GLU A 48 13.29 3.35 -4.90
N TYR A 49 12.46 4.33 -4.64
CA TYR A 49 12.25 4.90 -3.33
C TYR A 49 11.79 3.86 -2.30
N LEU A 50 10.76 3.07 -2.63
CA LEU A 50 10.26 2.00 -1.74
C LEU A 50 11.34 0.96 -1.45
N VAL A 51 12.17 0.59 -2.44
CA VAL A 51 13.29 -0.34 -2.24
C VAL A 51 14.39 0.27 -1.36
N GLU A 52 14.65 1.56 -1.45
CA GLU A 52 15.57 2.24 -0.56
C GLU A 52 15.04 2.29 0.88
N GLU A 53 13.78 2.69 1.07
CA GLU A 53 13.14 2.74 2.38
C GLU A 53 12.99 1.35 3.03
N SER A 54 12.79 0.30 2.22
CA SER A 54 12.69 -1.07 2.73
C SER A 54 13.96 -1.52 3.48
N ARG A 55 15.13 -1.08 3.02
CA ARG A 55 16.41 -1.38 3.68
C ARG A 55 16.61 -0.61 4.98
N LYS A 56 16.04 0.60 5.10
CA LYS A 56 16.14 1.45 6.30
C LYS A 56 15.13 1.06 7.38
N LEU A 57 13.97 0.62 6.93
CA LEU A 57 12.81 0.39 7.79
C LEU A 57 12.50 -1.10 8.00
N ASP A 58 13.26 -1.99 7.37
CA ASP A 58 13.17 -3.44 7.49
C ASP A 58 11.77 -3.98 7.11
N PHE A 59 11.41 -3.78 5.83
CA PHE A 59 10.23 -4.37 5.22
C PHE A 59 10.54 -4.93 3.83
N GLU A 60 9.68 -5.78 3.31
CA GLU A 60 9.80 -6.34 1.97
C GLU A 60 8.88 -5.61 0.99
N VAL A 61 9.42 -5.13 -0.14
CA VAL A 61 8.62 -4.71 -1.30
C VAL A 61 8.26 -5.98 -2.08
N TYR A 62 7.13 -6.58 -1.73
CA TYR A 62 6.77 -7.91 -2.20
C TYR A 62 6.32 -7.91 -3.66
N LYS A 63 5.37 -7.04 -4.01
CA LYS A 63 4.74 -7.11 -5.33
C LYS A 63 4.28 -5.75 -5.82
N PHE A 64 4.47 -5.50 -7.12
CA PHE A 64 3.84 -4.41 -7.85
C PHE A 64 2.57 -4.93 -8.52
N ILE A 65 1.45 -4.23 -8.36
CA ILE A 65 0.13 -4.61 -8.88
C ILE A 65 -0.50 -3.40 -9.56
N GLY A 66 -0.48 -3.40 -10.89
CA GLY A 66 -1.08 -2.31 -11.67
C GLY A 66 -0.37 -0.97 -11.46
N ASP A 67 -0.89 -0.17 -10.56
CA ASP A 67 -0.40 1.15 -10.15
C ASP A 67 -0.12 1.23 -8.64
N GLY A 68 -0.19 0.08 -7.96
CA GLY A 68 0.01 -0.04 -6.53
C GLY A 68 1.08 -1.05 -6.13
N TRP A 69 1.33 -1.15 -4.83
CA TRP A 69 2.34 -2.06 -4.25
C TRP A 69 1.80 -2.82 -3.07
N ILE A 70 2.32 -4.03 -2.87
CA ILE A 70 2.17 -4.78 -1.63
C ILE A 70 3.51 -4.78 -0.90
N LEU A 71 3.49 -4.31 0.34
CA LEU A 71 4.62 -4.36 1.26
C LEU A 71 4.31 -5.33 2.39
N LEU A 72 5.33 -6.07 2.84
CA LEU A 72 5.23 -7.01 3.93
C LEU A 72 6.15 -6.59 5.07
N PHE A 73 5.59 -6.52 6.28
CA PHE A 73 6.33 -6.21 7.50
C PHE A 73 6.26 -7.40 8.46
N ASP A 74 7.24 -7.53 9.31
CA ASP A 74 7.18 -8.51 10.39
C ASP A 74 6.08 -8.15 11.39
N THR A 75 5.55 -9.16 12.09
CA THR A 75 4.46 -8.97 13.05
C THR A 75 4.87 -8.11 14.26
N GLU A 76 6.15 -8.11 14.58
CA GLU A 76 6.73 -7.31 15.69
C GLU A 76 7.00 -5.85 15.27
N TYR A 77 6.69 -5.47 14.03
CA TYR A 77 6.92 -4.13 13.56
C TYR A 77 6.07 -3.11 14.34
N ASN A 78 6.71 -2.02 14.79
CA ASN A 78 6.06 -1.02 15.62
C ASN A 78 5.01 -0.24 14.83
N GLY A 79 3.78 -0.21 15.31
CA GLY A 79 2.63 0.39 14.65
C GLY A 79 2.76 1.90 14.44
N LYS A 80 3.32 2.62 15.41
CA LYS A 80 3.56 4.06 15.27
C LYS A 80 4.54 4.32 14.14
N ARG A 81 5.67 3.59 14.11
CA ARG A 81 6.69 3.72 13.05
C ARG A 81 6.12 3.41 11.67
N LEU A 82 5.20 2.44 11.60
CA LEU A 82 4.51 2.11 10.36
C LEU A 82 3.62 3.25 9.88
N LEU A 83 2.80 3.84 10.75
CA LEU A 83 1.94 4.95 10.38
C LEU A 83 2.74 6.23 10.07
N ASP A 84 3.79 6.53 10.83
CA ASP A 84 4.70 7.64 10.51
C ASP A 84 5.29 7.48 9.09
N PHE A 85 5.70 6.26 8.73
CA PHE A 85 6.16 5.95 7.37
C PHE A 85 5.08 6.24 6.31
N LEU A 86 3.81 5.87 6.55
CA LEU A 86 2.73 6.16 5.59
C LEU A 86 2.49 7.66 5.40
N VAL A 87 2.60 8.44 6.48
CA VAL A 87 2.50 9.90 6.42
C VAL A 87 3.63 10.49 5.59
N ASP A 88 4.87 10.05 5.82
CA ASP A 88 6.03 10.54 5.07
C ASP A 88 6.00 10.10 3.62
N LEU A 89 5.54 8.86 3.37
CA LEU A 89 5.31 8.32 2.03
C LEU A 89 4.30 9.20 1.26
N SER A 90 3.18 9.55 1.90
CA SER A 90 2.14 10.38 1.27
C SER A 90 2.64 11.79 0.94
N LYS A 91 3.38 12.43 1.85
CA LYS A 91 4.00 13.74 1.59
C LYS A 91 5.00 13.67 0.44
N LYS A 92 5.84 12.63 0.41
CA LYS A 92 6.82 12.42 -0.67
C LYS A 92 6.11 12.22 -2.00
N PHE A 93 5.02 11.45 -2.01
CA PHE A 93 4.20 11.26 -3.22
C PHE A 93 3.62 12.58 -3.71
N GLU A 94 3.00 13.35 -2.84
CA GLU A 94 2.40 14.64 -3.19
C GLU A 94 3.42 15.59 -3.83
N MET A 95 4.63 15.69 -3.26
CA MET A 95 5.70 16.52 -3.81
C MET A 95 6.12 16.03 -5.21
N GLU A 96 6.41 14.74 -5.35
CA GLU A 96 6.84 14.16 -6.62
C GLU A 96 5.76 14.27 -7.71
N PHE A 97 4.50 14.05 -7.32
CA PHE A 97 3.36 14.15 -8.22
C PHE A 97 3.17 15.57 -8.73
N LYS A 98 3.23 16.57 -7.85
CA LYS A 98 3.14 17.99 -8.22
C LYS A 98 4.23 18.42 -9.18
N ASP A 99 5.43 17.87 -9.05
CA ASP A 99 6.56 18.27 -9.89
C ASP A 99 6.60 17.51 -11.22
N SER A 100 6.22 16.22 -11.22
CA SER A 100 6.47 15.33 -12.36
C SER A 100 5.23 14.96 -13.18
N ILE A 101 4.02 15.10 -12.63
CA ILE A 101 2.76 14.72 -13.30
C ILE A 101 1.84 15.91 -13.51
N TYR A 102 1.57 16.67 -12.46
CA TYR A 102 0.56 17.73 -12.47
C TYR A 102 0.73 18.75 -13.61
N PRO A 103 1.98 19.17 -14.00
CA PRO A 103 2.18 20.11 -15.11
C PRO A 103 1.79 19.56 -16.50
N TYR A 104 1.57 18.26 -16.62
CA TYR A 104 1.26 17.56 -17.87
C TYR A 104 -0.20 17.14 -17.99
N LEU A 105 -1.01 17.39 -16.96
CA LEU A 105 -2.44 17.12 -16.99
C LEU A 105 -3.19 18.27 -17.66
N GLU A 106 -4.13 17.94 -18.54
CA GLU A 106 -5.03 18.93 -19.14
C GLU A 106 -6.12 19.37 -18.16
N LYS A 107 -6.49 18.47 -17.25
CA LYS A 107 -7.55 18.71 -16.27
C LYS A 107 -7.01 18.55 -14.86
N PRO A 108 -7.45 19.45 -13.94
CA PRO A 108 -7.18 19.21 -12.53
C PRO A 108 -7.87 17.90 -12.10
N LEU A 109 -7.20 17.14 -11.27
CA LEU A 109 -7.78 15.96 -10.62
C LEU A 109 -8.68 16.43 -9.47
N ASP A 110 -9.80 15.75 -9.30
CA ASP A 110 -10.65 15.97 -8.12
C ASP A 110 -9.95 15.48 -6.87
N ILE A 111 -9.18 14.37 -7.00
CA ILE A 111 -8.45 13.75 -5.91
C ILE A 111 -7.12 13.22 -6.43
N ASP A 112 -6.05 13.58 -5.73
CA ASP A 112 -4.72 12.99 -5.87
C ASP A 112 -4.25 12.43 -4.52
N GLY A 113 -3.32 11.48 -4.52
CA GLY A 113 -2.74 10.93 -3.31
C GLY A 113 -2.68 9.41 -3.28
N LEU A 114 -2.53 8.88 -2.06
CA LEU A 114 -2.37 7.45 -1.83
C LEU A 114 -3.46 6.88 -0.91
N THR A 115 -3.92 5.69 -1.20
CA THR A 115 -4.77 4.91 -0.32
C THR A 115 -4.05 3.67 0.19
N PHE A 116 -4.33 3.31 1.44
CA PHE A 116 -3.65 2.23 2.14
C PHE A 116 -4.65 1.28 2.78
N GLY A 117 -4.49 -0.02 2.52
CA GLY A 117 -5.23 -1.06 3.21
C GLY A 117 -4.29 -1.97 3.99
N MET A 118 -4.63 -2.28 5.25
CA MET A 118 -3.75 -3.06 6.13
C MET A 118 -4.48 -4.18 6.86
N ASP A 119 -3.87 -5.36 6.84
CA ASP A 119 -4.27 -6.50 7.67
C ASP A 119 -3.04 -7.30 8.11
N SER A 120 -3.22 -8.24 9.01
CA SER A 120 -2.15 -9.18 9.38
C SER A 120 -2.67 -10.61 9.43
N GLY A 121 -1.78 -11.55 9.14
CA GLY A 121 -2.13 -12.95 9.20
C GLY A 121 -1.07 -13.86 8.60
N ARG A 122 -1.40 -15.15 8.64
CA ARG A 122 -0.53 -16.19 8.08
C ARG A 122 -0.55 -16.13 6.56
N LEU A 123 0.63 -16.13 5.97
CA LEU A 123 0.88 -16.24 4.54
C LEU A 123 1.56 -17.58 4.28
N VAL A 124 1.10 -18.27 3.27
CA VAL A 124 1.71 -19.49 2.76
C VAL A 124 2.62 -19.10 1.60
N PHE A 125 3.87 -19.47 1.71
CA PHE A 125 4.83 -19.31 0.64
C PHE A 125 4.70 -20.47 -0.35
N ILE A 126 4.51 -20.16 -1.61
CA ILE A 126 4.39 -21.12 -2.70
C ILE A 126 5.32 -20.76 -3.85
N GLU A 127 5.75 -21.75 -4.59
CA GLU A 127 6.45 -21.56 -5.85
C GLU A 127 5.45 -21.79 -7.00
N MET A 128 5.28 -20.80 -7.85
CA MET A 128 4.37 -20.87 -8.99
C MET A 128 4.98 -20.18 -10.20
N MET A 129 5.10 -20.90 -11.33
CA MET A 129 5.69 -20.39 -12.57
C MET A 129 7.10 -19.80 -12.35
N ASP A 130 7.96 -20.51 -11.66
CA ASP A 130 9.35 -20.11 -11.30
C ASP A 130 9.43 -18.79 -10.51
N ARG A 131 8.34 -18.42 -9.84
CA ARG A 131 8.27 -17.25 -8.96
C ARG A 131 7.82 -17.64 -7.56
N GLN A 132 8.39 -16.94 -6.61
CA GLN A 132 8.00 -17.05 -5.21
C GLN A 132 6.79 -16.16 -4.95
N GLU A 133 5.71 -16.75 -4.45
CA GLU A 133 4.46 -16.06 -4.21
C GLU A 133 3.97 -16.33 -2.78
N TYR A 134 3.40 -15.32 -2.16
CA TYR A 134 2.68 -15.45 -0.91
C TYR A 134 1.18 -15.52 -1.16
N VAL A 135 0.53 -16.46 -0.51
CA VAL A 135 -0.93 -16.61 -0.54
C VAL A 135 -1.47 -16.59 0.88
N GLY A 136 -2.49 -15.79 1.12
CA GLY A 136 -3.12 -15.74 2.42
C GLY A 136 -4.27 -14.75 2.52
N ARG A 137 -5.10 -14.95 3.56
CA ARG A 137 -6.25 -14.09 3.83
C ARG A 137 -5.84 -12.63 4.02
N ALA A 138 -4.70 -12.39 4.68
CA ALA A 138 -4.26 -11.02 4.99
C ALA A 138 -4.05 -10.16 3.73
N ILE A 139 -3.48 -10.73 2.65
CA ILE A 139 -3.32 -10.03 1.37
C ILE A 139 -4.70 -9.64 0.81
N ASN A 140 -5.64 -10.58 0.79
CA ASN A 140 -6.98 -10.33 0.26
C ASN A 140 -7.76 -9.31 1.10
N VAL A 141 -7.60 -9.33 2.43
CA VAL A 141 -8.29 -8.38 3.32
C VAL A 141 -7.68 -6.99 3.17
N ALA A 142 -6.35 -6.86 3.17
CA ALA A 142 -5.68 -5.58 2.97
C ALA A 142 -6.07 -4.93 1.64
N ALA A 143 -6.07 -5.70 0.53
CA ALA A 143 -6.50 -5.21 -0.77
C ALA A 143 -7.98 -4.79 -0.79
N ARG A 144 -8.86 -5.53 -0.13
CA ARG A 144 -10.28 -5.16 -0.04
C ARG A 144 -10.51 -3.93 0.83
N LEU A 145 -9.77 -3.78 1.92
CA LEU A 145 -9.84 -2.59 2.76
C LEU A 145 -9.42 -1.36 1.97
N GLN A 146 -8.30 -1.43 1.24
CA GLN A 146 -7.86 -0.37 0.35
C GLN A 146 -8.96 -0.04 -0.67
N GLY A 147 -9.51 -1.03 -1.37
CA GLY A 147 -10.56 -0.84 -2.37
C GLY A 147 -11.95 -0.43 -1.83
N THR A 148 -12.13 -0.27 -0.50
CA THR A 148 -13.35 0.32 0.09
C THR A 148 -13.20 1.81 0.42
N ILE A 149 -12.03 2.37 0.22
CA ILE A 149 -11.80 3.79 0.40
C ILE A 149 -12.47 4.51 -0.76
N GLU A 150 -13.40 5.41 -0.45
CA GLU A 150 -14.10 6.25 -1.42
C GLU A 150 -13.41 7.61 -1.53
N ASP A 151 -13.55 8.28 -2.65
CA ASP A 151 -12.94 9.58 -2.91
C ASP A 151 -13.30 10.60 -1.82
N THR A 152 -14.54 10.56 -1.34
CA THR A 152 -15.03 11.42 -0.25
C THR A 152 -14.32 11.17 1.09
N ASP A 153 -13.63 10.03 1.23
CA ASP A 153 -12.86 9.71 2.43
C ASP A 153 -11.48 10.39 2.46
N ILE A 154 -11.02 10.93 1.33
CA ILE A 154 -9.65 11.46 1.18
C ILE A 154 -9.66 12.98 1.38
N SER A 155 -9.25 13.42 2.57
CA SER A 155 -9.22 14.85 2.91
C SER A 155 -7.82 15.46 2.99
N ALA A 156 -6.78 14.64 3.01
CA ALA A 156 -5.39 15.06 3.25
C ALA A 156 -4.38 14.39 2.31
N GLY A 157 -4.80 14.09 1.06
CA GLY A 157 -3.93 13.40 0.09
C GLY A 157 -3.65 11.92 0.42
N TYR A 158 -4.23 11.37 1.50
CA TYR A 158 -4.15 9.95 1.82
C TYR A 158 -5.25 9.46 2.75
N ARG A 159 -5.53 8.16 2.71
CA ARG A 159 -6.41 7.46 3.65
C ARG A 159 -5.86 6.08 3.99
N VAL A 160 -5.95 5.72 5.27
CA VAL A 160 -5.52 4.41 5.77
C VAL A 160 -6.73 3.65 6.31
N MET A 161 -6.92 2.42 5.85
CA MET A 161 -7.90 1.49 6.39
C MET A 161 -7.19 0.29 7.02
N ILE A 162 -7.43 0.08 8.32
CA ILE A 162 -6.79 -0.98 9.11
C ILE A 162 -7.86 -1.97 9.54
N SER A 163 -7.60 -3.28 9.39
CA SER A 163 -8.51 -4.29 9.93
C SER A 163 -8.60 -4.17 11.46
N ASN A 164 -9.77 -4.44 12.02
CA ASN A 164 -9.94 -4.40 13.47
C ASN A 164 -8.98 -5.34 14.20
N MET A 165 -8.64 -6.48 13.62
CA MET A 165 -7.69 -7.43 14.21
C MET A 165 -6.29 -6.83 14.32
N LEU A 166 -5.80 -6.20 13.26
CA LEU A 166 -4.51 -5.52 13.28
C LEU A 166 -4.52 -4.31 14.21
N PHE A 167 -5.60 -3.51 14.16
CA PHE A 167 -5.77 -2.36 15.04
C PHE A 167 -5.69 -2.73 16.52
N GLN A 168 -6.42 -3.78 16.96
CA GLN A 168 -6.41 -4.23 18.36
C GLN A 168 -5.02 -4.64 18.83
N ARG A 169 -4.17 -5.16 17.94
CA ARG A 169 -2.79 -5.53 18.25
C ARG A 169 -1.89 -4.29 18.43
N MET A 170 -2.10 -3.24 17.64
CA MET A 170 -1.26 -2.05 17.58
C MET A 170 -1.84 -0.85 18.36
N LYS A 171 -3.01 -0.98 18.99
CA LYS A 171 -3.78 0.14 19.53
C LYS A 171 -3.00 1.02 20.52
N ASP A 172 -2.13 0.41 21.35
CA ASP A 172 -1.37 1.14 22.35
C ASP A 172 -0.24 1.99 21.72
N GLU A 173 0.21 1.61 20.53
CA GLU A 173 1.22 2.31 19.74
C GLU A 173 0.61 3.43 18.87
N LEU A 174 -0.71 3.38 18.65
CA LEU A 174 -1.46 4.29 17.79
C LEU A 174 -2.11 5.46 18.55
N ASN A 175 -1.78 5.67 19.81
CA ASN A 175 -2.40 6.68 20.68
C ASN A 175 -2.30 8.13 20.18
N HIS A 176 -1.37 8.42 19.27
CA HIS A 176 -1.18 9.74 18.66
C HIS A 176 -2.02 9.95 17.39
N PHE A 177 -2.63 8.89 16.89
CA PHE A 177 -3.55 8.93 15.75
C PHE A 177 -4.98 8.85 16.29
N HIS A 178 -5.93 9.47 15.62
CA HIS A 178 -7.34 9.46 16.00
C HIS A 178 -8.13 8.54 15.07
N PRO A 179 -8.05 7.20 15.25
CA PRO A 179 -8.73 6.25 14.38
C PRO A 179 -10.24 6.33 14.59
N GLU A 180 -10.97 6.38 13.49
CA GLU A 180 -12.41 6.32 13.48
C GLU A 180 -12.89 4.90 13.13
N PRO A 181 -13.79 4.30 13.93
CA PRO A 181 -14.35 2.99 13.59
C PRO A 181 -15.31 3.11 12.40
N VAL A 182 -14.99 2.43 11.32
CA VAL A 182 -15.81 2.41 10.11
C VAL A 182 -16.36 1.00 9.89
N LYS A 183 -17.67 0.90 9.60
CA LYS A 183 -18.28 -0.35 9.16
C LYS A 183 -18.35 -0.37 7.64
N ARG A 184 -17.49 -1.13 7.00
CA ARG A 184 -17.51 -1.35 5.55
C ARG A 184 -17.86 -2.81 5.25
N ARG A 185 -18.74 -3.01 4.29
CA ARG A 185 -19.07 -4.34 3.79
C ARG A 185 -18.05 -4.73 2.73
N LEU A 186 -17.12 -5.60 3.09
CA LEU A 186 -16.18 -6.14 2.11
C LEU A 186 -16.95 -6.98 1.09
N LYS A 187 -16.84 -6.64 -0.19
CA LYS A 187 -17.39 -7.47 -1.27
C LYS A 187 -16.62 -8.78 -1.29
N ILE A 188 -17.33 -9.89 -1.17
CA ILE A 188 -16.77 -11.25 -1.22
C ILE A 188 -16.65 -11.67 -2.68
#